data_fd9eb438e92079b9a6a0b1fe6fa27b08
#
_entry.id   fd9eb438e92079b9a6a0b1fe6fa27b08
#
_cell.length_a   1.000
_cell.length_b   1.000
_cell.length_c   1.000
_cell.angle_alpha   90.00
_cell.angle_beta   90.00
_cell.angle_gamma   90.00
#
_symmetry.space_group_name_H-M   'P 1'
#
loop_
_entity.id
_entity.type
_entity.pdbx_description
1 polymer ?
#
loop_
_entity_poly.entity_id
_entity_poly.type
_entity_poly.pdbx_seq_one_letter_code
_entity_poly.pdbx_strand_id
1 'polypeptide(L)'
;MFNSKIIERNPKNPKMSDSLKILIVEDHKILCESLALLIGTIDGVEVIGKTANGRDALSFLEKQIPDIIMTDIGMPIMNGIELTIKVKTQFPSVRILVLSVSEEGETIKDALRAGAMGYIFKSAEKEELETAIFNLAKGKRYYNDLAMDKLAEIQNEEMADELPKVELSQREIEVLKLIVAEMSGTEIAEKLFISPSTVETHRKHLFQKIGVNSSVGLVKFAIKFGII
;
A
#
# COMPACT_ATOMS: atom_id res chain seq x y z
N MET A 1 -29.55 -22.21 55.57
CA MET A 1 -29.85 -22.86 54.28
C MET A 1 -29.81 -21.79 53.21
N PHE A 2 -28.67 -21.65 52.54
CA PHE A 2 -28.50 -20.71 51.46
C PHE A 2 -28.82 -21.41 50.12
N ASN A 3 -29.79 -20.92 49.42
CA ASN A 3 -30.24 -21.46 48.15
C ASN A 3 -29.55 -20.68 47.00
N SER A 4 -28.46 -21.23 46.49
CA SER A 4 -27.72 -20.69 45.34
C SER A 4 -28.50 -21.01 44.07
N LYS A 5 -29.23 -20.07 43.52
CA LYS A 5 -29.74 -20.17 42.15
C LYS A 5 -28.54 -19.95 41.18
N ILE A 6 -28.08 -21.05 40.60
CA ILE A 6 -27.19 -21.01 39.43
C ILE A 6 -28.00 -20.49 38.27
N ILE A 7 -27.69 -19.29 37.83
CA ILE A 7 -28.24 -18.73 36.57
C ILE A 7 -27.52 -19.41 35.42
N GLU A 8 -28.17 -20.34 34.76
CA GLU A 8 -27.72 -20.94 33.50
C GLU A 8 -27.53 -19.85 32.43
N ARG A 9 -26.34 -19.66 32.00
CA ARG A 9 -26.00 -18.75 30.88
C ARG A 9 -26.47 -19.40 29.58
N ASN A 10 -27.50 -18.81 28.96
CA ASN A 10 -27.96 -19.16 27.63
C ASN A 10 -26.92 -18.70 26.58
N PRO A 11 -26.25 -19.59 25.79
CA PRO A 11 -25.16 -19.23 24.88
C PRO A 11 -25.63 -18.60 23.56
N LYS A 12 -26.89 -18.27 23.40
CA LYS A 12 -27.47 -17.80 22.12
C LYS A 12 -27.61 -16.29 21.98
N ASN A 13 -27.16 -15.48 22.94
CA ASN A 13 -27.15 -14.02 22.79
C ASN A 13 -25.99 -13.41 23.60
N PRO A 14 -24.77 -13.24 23.04
CA PRO A 14 -23.80 -12.39 23.67
C PRO A 14 -24.42 -10.98 23.61
N LYS A 15 -24.79 -10.41 24.75
CA LYS A 15 -25.08 -8.98 24.86
C LYS A 15 -23.86 -8.26 24.31
N MET A 16 -23.97 -7.69 23.10
CA MET A 16 -23.03 -6.69 22.60
C MET A 16 -23.20 -5.47 23.51
N SER A 17 -22.38 -5.39 24.56
CA SER A 17 -22.44 -4.30 25.53
C SER A 17 -21.71 -3.05 25.05
N ASP A 18 -20.98 -3.10 23.94
CA ASP A 18 -20.34 -1.92 23.35
C ASP A 18 -20.44 -1.98 21.83
N SER A 19 -21.05 -0.94 21.23
CA SER A 19 -21.03 -0.73 19.79
C SER A 19 -19.61 -0.48 19.31
N LEU A 20 -19.27 -0.98 18.12
CA LEU A 20 -17.98 -0.75 17.46
C LEU A 20 -17.89 0.73 17.07
N LYS A 21 -16.94 1.45 17.63
CA LYS A 21 -16.80 2.90 17.50
C LYS A 21 -15.97 3.27 16.28
N ILE A 22 -16.55 4.05 15.38
CA ILE A 22 -15.88 4.50 14.15
C ILE A 22 -15.73 6.03 14.16
N LEU A 23 -14.52 6.49 13.83
CA LEU A 23 -14.22 7.87 13.45
C LEU A 23 -14.12 7.94 11.92
N ILE A 24 -14.87 8.84 11.29
CA ILE A 24 -14.78 9.14 9.86
C ILE A 24 -13.87 10.35 9.65
N VAL A 25 -12.91 10.24 8.72
CA VAL A 25 -12.00 11.31 8.34
C VAL A 25 -12.10 11.51 6.83
N GLU A 26 -12.84 12.56 6.42
CA GLU A 26 -13.21 12.84 5.02
C GLU A 26 -13.45 14.34 4.87
N ASP A 27 -12.77 14.99 3.92
CA ASP A 27 -12.87 16.44 3.70
C ASP A 27 -14.10 16.85 2.87
N HIS A 28 -14.66 15.93 2.09
CA HIS A 28 -15.89 16.14 1.34
C HIS A 28 -17.13 15.95 2.22
N LYS A 29 -17.72 17.06 2.68
CA LYS A 29 -18.86 17.07 3.63
C LYS A 29 -20.01 16.13 3.24
N ILE A 30 -20.42 16.17 1.96
CA ILE A 30 -21.55 15.35 1.48
C ILE A 30 -21.21 13.86 1.60
N LEU A 31 -20.00 13.46 1.23
CA LEU A 31 -19.55 12.08 1.34
C LEU A 31 -19.43 11.65 2.80
N CYS A 32 -18.85 12.49 3.65
CA CYS A 32 -18.74 12.24 5.08
C CYS A 32 -20.11 12.00 5.74
N GLU A 33 -21.10 12.83 5.42
CA GLU A 33 -22.47 12.66 5.92
C GLU A 33 -23.14 11.39 5.36
N SER A 34 -22.94 11.10 4.08
CA SER A 34 -23.49 9.90 3.44
C SER A 34 -22.90 8.62 4.05
N LEU A 35 -21.59 8.59 4.29
CA LEU A 35 -20.91 7.48 4.96
C LEU A 35 -21.40 7.32 6.38
N ALA A 36 -21.58 8.42 7.12
CA ALA A 36 -22.09 8.35 8.49
C ALA A 36 -23.51 7.79 8.54
N LEU A 37 -24.39 8.18 7.62
CA LEU A 37 -25.73 7.63 7.49
C LEU A 37 -25.70 6.14 7.14
N LEU A 38 -24.88 5.75 6.16
CA LEU A 38 -24.74 4.37 5.73
C LEU A 38 -24.24 3.47 6.87
N ILE A 39 -23.16 3.89 7.55
CA ILE A 39 -22.58 3.16 8.69
C ILE A 39 -23.59 3.08 9.84
N GLY A 40 -24.37 4.13 10.09
CA GLY A 40 -25.43 4.15 11.11
C GLY A 40 -26.56 3.14 10.84
N THR A 41 -26.64 2.55 9.63
CA THR A 41 -27.59 1.45 9.33
C THR A 41 -27.00 0.06 9.63
N ILE A 42 -25.74 -0.04 10.06
CA ILE A 42 -25.08 -1.30 10.37
C ILE A 42 -25.28 -1.61 11.86
N ASP A 43 -25.90 -2.74 12.16
CA ASP A 43 -26.16 -3.14 13.53
C ASP A 43 -24.86 -3.32 14.33
N GLY A 44 -24.81 -2.73 15.53
CA GLY A 44 -23.65 -2.83 16.42
C GLY A 44 -22.47 -1.92 16.06
N VAL A 45 -22.67 -0.96 15.16
CA VAL A 45 -21.66 0.05 14.78
C VAL A 45 -22.15 1.44 15.13
N GLU A 46 -21.25 2.30 15.62
CA GLU A 46 -21.54 3.69 16.01
C GLU A 46 -20.48 4.63 15.43
N VAL A 47 -20.90 5.66 14.72
CA VAL A 47 -20.02 6.76 14.31
C VAL A 47 -19.90 7.75 15.46
N ILE A 48 -18.75 7.77 16.12
CA ILE A 48 -18.49 8.61 17.29
C ILE A 48 -17.92 9.99 16.96
N GLY A 49 -17.52 10.21 15.71
CA GLY A 49 -17.00 11.48 15.26
C GLY A 49 -16.78 11.55 13.76
N LYS A 50 -16.67 12.78 13.28
CA LYS A 50 -16.37 13.13 11.89
C LYS A 50 -15.36 14.26 11.87
N THR A 51 -14.30 14.16 11.08
CA THR A 51 -13.26 15.19 10.92
C THR A 51 -12.90 15.35 9.46
N ALA A 52 -12.41 16.54 9.08
CA ALA A 52 -12.15 16.88 7.68
C ALA A 52 -10.68 16.71 7.24
N ASN A 53 -9.80 16.32 8.15
CA ASN A 53 -8.38 16.12 7.87
C ASN A 53 -7.71 15.31 9.00
N GLY A 54 -6.50 14.83 8.73
CA GLY A 54 -5.78 14.00 9.70
C GLY A 54 -5.36 14.72 10.98
N ARG A 55 -5.15 16.05 10.94
CA ARG A 55 -4.78 16.83 12.15
C ARG A 55 -5.95 16.89 13.13
N ASP A 56 -7.14 17.18 12.64
CA ASP A 56 -8.34 17.20 13.46
C ASP A 56 -8.68 15.81 14.01
N ALA A 57 -8.42 14.77 13.23
CA ALA A 57 -8.54 13.39 13.67
C ALA A 57 -7.61 13.08 14.84
N LEU A 58 -6.33 13.48 14.81
CA LEU A 58 -5.42 13.31 15.94
C LEU A 58 -5.89 14.04 17.18
N SER A 59 -6.38 15.28 17.05
CA SER A 59 -6.96 16.04 18.16
C SER A 59 -8.22 15.40 18.74
N PHE A 60 -8.99 14.69 17.90
CA PHE A 60 -10.13 13.88 18.35
C PHE A 60 -9.68 12.69 19.18
N LEU A 61 -8.63 11.99 18.76
CA LEU A 61 -8.11 10.81 19.46
C LEU A 61 -7.58 11.13 20.87
N GLU A 62 -7.12 12.35 21.13
CA GLU A 62 -6.74 12.80 22.48
C GLU A 62 -7.90 12.80 23.47
N LYS A 63 -9.15 12.89 22.98
CA LYS A 63 -10.36 12.97 23.78
C LYS A 63 -11.13 11.64 23.81
N GLN A 64 -11.18 10.96 22.69
CA GLN A 64 -11.93 9.72 22.53
C GLN A 64 -11.26 8.81 21.51
N ILE A 65 -11.00 7.55 21.90
CA ILE A 65 -10.32 6.56 21.05
C ILE A 65 -11.40 5.70 20.35
N PRO A 66 -11.43 5.69 19.00
CA PRO A 66 -12.28 4.78 18.23
C PRO A 66 -11.65 3.38 18.14
N ASP A 67 -12.46 2.38 17.78
CA ASP A 67 -11.97 1.05 17.41
C ASP A 67 -11.40 1.05 15.99
N ILE A 68 -12.06 1.80 15.09
CA ILE A 68 -11.68 1.93 13.68
C ILE A 68 -11.68 3.40 13.29
N ILE A 69 -10.64 3.84 12.59
CA ILE A 69 -10.65 5.06 11.80
C ILE A 69 -10.90 4.67 10.35
N MET A 70 -11.90 5.28 9.75
CA MET A 70 -12.17 5.21 8.32
C MET A 70 -11.70 6.53 7.71
N THR A 71 -10.69 6.48 6.84
CA THR A 71 -10.04 7.69 6.33
C THR A 71 -9.95 7.72 4.81
N ASP A 72 -10.23 8.87 4.21
CA ASP A 72 -9.77 9.16 2.86
C ASP A 72 -8.24 9.35 2.84
N ILE A 73 -7.64 9.20 1.66
CA ILE A 73 -6.21 9.49 1.43
C ILE A 73 -6.03 10.96 1.07
N GLY A 74 -6.82 11.48 0.15
CA GLY A 74 -6.61 12.77 -0.51
C GLY A 74 -7.15 13.98 0.27
N MET A 75 -6.73 14.17 1.52
CA MET A 75 -7.21 15.27 2.36
C MET A 75 -6.17 16.39 2.51
N PRO A 76 -6.61 17.67 2.71
CA PRO A 76 -5.72 18.77 2.97
C PRO A 76 -5.08 18.70 4.37
N ILE A 77 -4.01 19.48 4.60
CA ILE A 77 -3.32 19.66 5.89
C ILE A 77 -2.52 18.41 6.32
N MET A 78 -3.17 17.27 6.43
CA MET A 78 -2.60 15.96 6.72
C MET A 78 -3.42 14.90 6.01
N ASN A 79 -2.80 14.21 5.07
CA ASN A 79 -3.43 13.16 4.27
C ASN A 79 -3.65 11.87 5.07
N GLY A 80 -4.41 10.91 4.50
CA GLY A 80 -4.76 9.67 5.18
C GLY A 80 -3.58 8.74 5.44
N ILE A 81 -2.54 8.77 4.60
CA ILE A 81 -1.31 7.97 4.79
C ILE A 81 -0.51 8.52 5.97
N GLU A 82 -0.29 9.85 6.02
CA GLU A 82 0.38 10.51 7.15
C GLU A 82 -0.37 10.30 8.46
N LEU A 83 -1.71 10.40 8.44
CA LEU A 83 -2.56 10.09 9.57
C LEU A 83 -2.34 8.65 10.03
N THR A 84 -2.37 7.69 9.10
CA THR A 84 -2.18 6.26 9.40
C THR A 84 -0.86 6.01 10.13
N ILE A 85 0.26 6.55 9.63
CA ILE A 85 1.58 6.42 10.26
C ILE A 85 1.56 6.94 11.71
N LYS A 86 1.00 8.14 11.92
CA LYS A 86 0.94 8.78 13.25
C LYS A 86 0.05 8.00 14.21
N VAL A 87 -1.13 7.56 13.75
CA VAL A 87 -2.05 6.76 14.55
C VAL A 87 -1.43 5.42 14.93
N LYS A 88 -0.78 4.74 14.00
CA LYS A 88 -0.13 3.45 14.30
C LYS A 88 1.04 3.60 15.29
N THR A 89 1.69 4.74 15.31
CA THR A 89 2.77 5.04 16.26
C THR A 89 2.23 5.39 17.66
N GLN A 90 1.18 6.21 17.74
CA GLN A 90 0.68 6.76 19.01
C GLN A 90 -0.47 5.94 19.61
N PHE A 91 -1.30 5.32 18.77
CA PHE A 91 -2.50 4.55 19.12
C PHE A 91 -2.52 3.20 18.39
N PRO A 92 -1.57 2.28 18.66
CA PRO A 92 -1.38 1.05 17.88
C PRO A 92 -2.58 0.10 17.89
N SER A 93 -3.46 0.19 18.86
CA SER A 93 -4.71 -0.59 18.94
C SER A 93 -5.78 -0.14 17.96
N VAL A 94 -5.74 1.12 17.51
CA VAL A 94 -6.71 1.66 16.56
C VAL A 94 -6.46 1.06 15.17
N ARG A 95 -7.51 0.56 14.55
CA ARG A 95 -7.47 -0.05 13.22
C ARG A 95 -7.79 1.01 12.18
N ILE A 96 -7.13 0.93 11.03
CA ILE A 96 -7.32 1.91 9.96
C ILE A 96 -7.91 1.20 8.74
N LEU A 97 -9.05 1.69 8.27
CA LEU A 97 -9.68 1.37 7.00
C LEU A 97 -9.53 2.57 6.08
N VAL A 98 -8.82 2.39 4.99
CA VAL A 98 -8.65 3.42 3.96
C VAL A 98 -9.78 3.31 2.95
N LEU A 99 -10.41 4.46 2.63
CA LEU A 99 -11.35 4.65 1.55
C LEU A 99 -10.67 5.51 0.47
N SER A 100 -10.62 5.07 -0.78
CA SER A 100 -9.95 5.81 -1.83
C SER A 100 -10.68 5.71 -3.18
N VAL A 101 -10.52 6.73 -4.01
CA VAL A 101 -10.87 6.66 -5.43
C VAL A 101 -9.71 6.16 -6.28
N SER A 102 -8.48 6.15 -5.73
CA SER A 102 -7.28 5.76 -6.47
C SER A 102 -7.17 4.24 -6.57
N GLU A 103 -7.06 3.75 -7.80
CA GLU A 103 -6.77 2.36 -8.15
C GLU A 103 -5.27 2.14 -8.43
N GLU A 104 -4.45 3.15 -8.17
CA GLU A 104 -3.00 3.05 -8.34
C GLU A 104 -2.40 2.12 -7.29
N GLY A 105 -1.72 1.07 -7.76
CA GLY A 105 -1.15 0.07 -6.88
C GLY A 105 -0.11 0.64 -5.91
N GLU A 106 0.67 1.68 -6.29
CA GLU A 106 1.60 2.35 -5.36
C GLU A 106 0.87 3.04 -4.21
N THR A 107 -0.28 3.68 -4.47
CA THR A 107 -1.11 4.29 -3.43
C THR A 107 -1.61 3.24 -2.43
N ILE A 108 -2.05 2.07 -2.94
CA ILE A 108 -2.48 0.94 -2.09
C ILE A 108 -1.31 0.44 -1.25
N LYS A 109 -0.15 0.24 -1.86
CA LYS A 109 1.07 -0.23 -1.21
C LYS A 109 1.55 0.73 -0.10
N ASP A 110 1.50 2.03 -0.35
CA ASP A 110 1.85 3.05 0.63
C ASP A 110 0.90 3.05 1.83
N ALA A 111 -0.39 2.89 1.62
CA ALA A 111 -1.37 2.76 2.69
C ALA A 111 -1.10 1.51 3.56
N LEU A 112 -0.76 0.38 2.93
CA LEU A 112 -0.40 -0.85 3.65
C LEU A 112 0.91 -0.70 4.43
N ARG A 113 1.93 -0.11 3.84
CA ARG A 113 3.21 0.18 4.50
C ARG A 113 3.06 1.12 5.69
N ALA A 114 2.15 2.08 5.59
CA ALA A 114 1.79 2.96 6.70
C ALA A 114 1.12 2.21 7.85
N GLY A 115 0.61 1.00 7.63
CA GLY A 115 -0.03 0.14 8.63
C GLY A 115 -1.55 0.10 8.55
N ALA A 116 -2.16 0.49 7.42
CA ALA A 116 -3.59 0.28 7.20
C ALA A 116 -3.92 -1.23 7.27
N MET A 117 -5.02 -1.54 7.92
CA MET A 117 -5.52 -2.91 8.04
C MET A 117 -6.57 -3.25 6.99
N GLY A 118 -7.15 -2.22 6.35
CA GLY A 118 -8.08 -2.40 5.25
C GLY A 118 -7.94 -1.30 4.22
N TYR A 119 -8.26 -1.66 2.98
CA TYR A 119 -8.35 -0.75 1.85
C TYR A 119 -9.54 -1.14 0.98
N ILE A 120 -10.43 -0.20 0.76
CA ILE A 120 -11.58 -0.36 -0.14
C ILE A 120 -11.72 0.89 -1.00
N PHE A 121 -12.34 0.73 -2.17
CA PHE A 121 -12.61 1.86 -3.05
C PHE A 121 -13.89 2.60 -2.60
N LYS A 122 -13.96 3.90 -2.87
CA LYS A 122 -15.16 4.71 -2.58
C LYS A 122 -16.39 4.31 -3.43
N SER A 123 -16.18 3.46 -4.45
CA SER A 123 -17.24 2.82 -5.25
C SER A 123 -17.79 1.54 -4.62
N ALA A 124 -17.26 1.10 -3.48
CA ALA A 124 -17.70 -0.12 -2.79
C ALA A 124 -19.17 -0.04 -2.36
N GLU A 125 -19.85 -1.16 -2.47
CA GLU A 125 -21.22 -1.29 -2.00
C GLU A 125 -21.29 -1.42 -0.46
N LYS A 126 -22.49 -1.25 0.11
CA LYS A 126 -22.70 -1.31 1.56
C LYS A 126 -22.21 -2.62 2.16
N GLU A 127 -22.50 -3.72 1.51
CA GLU A 127 -22.16 -5.09 1.94
C GLU A 127 -20.64 -5.29 2.04
N GLU A 128 -19.88 -4.69 1.12
CA GLU A 128 -18.43 -4.71 1.14
C GLU A 128 -17.89 -3.88 2.31
N LEU A 129 -18.41 -2.67 2.50
CA LEU A 129 -18.06 -1.80 3.62
C LEU A 129 -18.33 -2.49 4.97
N GLU A 130 -19.48 -3.10 5.14
CA GLU A 130 -19.86 -3.85 6.33
C GLU A 130 -18.90 -5.02 6.58
N THR A 131 -18.58 -5.78 5.53
CA THR A 131 -17.60 -6.89 5.58
C THR A 131 -16.23 -6.40 6.01
N ALA A 132 -15.75 -5.29 5.46
CA ALA A 132 -14.47 -4.68 5.82
C ALA A 132 -14.45 -4.28 7.30
N ILE A 133 -15.49 -3.56 7.78
CA ILE A 133 -15.61 -3.12 9.17
C ILE A 133 -15.53 -4.31 10.14
N PHE A 134 -16.32 -5.36 9.91
CA PHE A 134 -16.34 -6.52 10.80
C PHE A 134 -15.08 -7.39 10.72
N ASN A 135 -14.39 -7.44 9.57
CA ASN A 135 -13.08 -8.09 9.50
C ASN A 135 -12.04 -7.33 10.34
N LEU A 136 -11.99 -6.01 10.20
CA LEU A 136 -11.09 -5.19 11.01
C LEU A 136 -11.43 -5.33 12.50
N ALA A 137 -12.69 -5.32 12.89
CA ALA A 137 -13.12 -5.52 14.28
C ALA A 137 -12.63 -6.84 14.90
N LYS A 138 -12.48 -7.87 14.08
CA LYS A 138 -11.91 -9.18 14.47
C LYS A 138 -10.37 -9.21 14.38
N GLY A 139 -9.72 -8.09 14.09
CA GLY A 139 -8.27 -8.01 13.91
C GLY A 139 -7.77 -8.61 12.59
N LYS A 140 -8.65 -8.90 11.64
CA LYS A 140 -8.30 -9.40 10.30
C LYS A 140 -8.11 -8.23 9.35
N ARG A 141 -7.20 -8.40 8.39
CA ARG A 141 -7.05 -7.46 7.28
C ARG A 141 -8.18 -7.64 6.26
N TYR A 142 -8.51 -6.58 5.55
CA TYR A 142 -9.46 -6.61 4.45
C TYR A 142 -8.99 -5.75 3.28
N TYR A 143 -8.87 -6.38 2.14
CA TYR A 143 -8.58 -5.74 0.85
C TYR A 143 -9.54 -6.35 -0.15
N ASN A 144 -10.18 -5.54 -0.97
CA ASN A 144 -11.03 -6.09 -2.01
C ASN A 144 -10.19 -6.71 -3.14
N ASP A 145 -10.85 -7.50 -4.00
CA ASP A 145 -10.17 -8.28 -5.05
C ASP A 145 -9.34 -7.36 -5.97
N LEU A 146 -9.90 -6.21 -6.37
CA LEU A 146 -9.21 -5.25 -7.22
C LEU A 146 -7.93 -4.69 -6.55
N ALA A 147 -7.98 -4.38 -5.25
CA ALA A 147 -6.80 -3.93 -4.51
C ALA A 147 -5.75 -5.04 -4.42
N MET A 148 -6.17 -6.29 -4.25
CA MET A 148 -5.27 -7.45 -4.24
C MET A 148 -4.63 -7.69 -5.59
N ASP A 149 -5.39 -7.58 -6.69
CA ASP A 149 -4.87 -7.69 -8.05
C ASP A 149 -3.83 -6.62 -8.35
N LYS A 150 -4.10 -5.37 -7.98
CA LYS A 150 -3.13 -4.26 -8.14
C LYS A 150 -1.85 -4.46 -7.33
N LEU A 151 -1.95 -4.99 -6.13
CA LEU A 151 -0.77 -5.33 -5.33
C LEU A 151 0.04 -6.47 -5.95
N ALA A 152 -0.63 -7.48 -6.53
CA ALA A 152 0.02 -8.59 -7.22
C ALA A 152 0.73 -8.12 -8.51
N GLU A 153 0.12 -7.19 -9.26
CA GLU A 153 0.74 -6.56 -10.44
C GLU A 153 2.08 -5.90 -10.06
N ILE A 154 2.10 -5.06 -9.01
CA ILE A 154 3.32 -4.39 -8.55
C ILE A 154 4.36 -5.39 -8.06
N GLN A 155 3.97 -6.40 -7.28
CA GLN A 155 4.91 -7.43 -6.83
C GLN A 155 5.56 -8.15 -8.00
N ASN A 156 4.78 -8.46 -9.04
CA ASN A 156 5.30 -9.08 -10.25
C ASN A 156 6.24 -8.14 -11.01
N GLU A 157 5.93 -6.83 -11.07
CA GLU A 157 6.82 -5.82 -11.66
C GLU A 157 8.11 -5.67 -10.85
N GLU A 158 8.02 -5.62 -9.51
CA GLU A 158 9.18 -5.54 -8.63
C GLU A 158 10.04 -6.82 -8.70
N MET A 159 9.42 -8.00 -8.76
CA MET A 159 10.14 -9.27 -8.94
C MET A 159 10.76 -9.39 -10.34
N ALA A 160 10.08 -8.89 -11.38
CA ALA A 160 10.66 -8.78 -12.72
C ALA A 160 11.79 -7.75 -12.76
N ASP A 161 11.75 -6.77 -11.87
CA ASP A 161 12.75 -5.73 -11.69
C ASP A 161 13.87 -6.11 -10.68
N GLU A 162 13.72 -7.16 -9.88
CA GLU A 162 14.82 -7.82 -9.18
C GLU A 162 15.61 -8.69 -10.16
N LEU A 163 16.27 -8.03 -11.13
CA LEU A 163 17.34 -8.67 -11.87
C LEU A 163 18.39 -9.14 -10.85
N PRO A 164 18.93 -10.35 -11.00
CA PRO A 164 19.90 -10.90 -10.06
C PRO A 164 21.04 -9.89 -9.84
N LYS A 165 21.63 -9.86 -8.64
CA LYS A 165 22.86 -9.08 -8.39
C LYS A 165 23.91 -9.50 -9.39
N VAL A 166 23.96 -8.80 -10.53
CA VAL A 166 24.85 -9.11 -11.63
C VAL A 166 26.19 -8.47 -11.31
N GLU A 167 27.16 -9.29 -10.96
CA GLU A 167 28.54 -8.84 -10.88
C GLU A 167 29.09 -8.62 -12.30
N LEU A 168 29.06 -7.36 -12.74
CA LEU A 168 29.70 -6.95 -13.98
C LEU A 168 31.20 -6.73 -13.73
N SER A 169 32.02 -7.27 -14.60
CA SER A 169 33.44 -6.93 -14.60
C SER A 169 33.65 -5.47 -14.96
N GLN A 170 34.80 -4.90 -14.58
CA GLN A 170 35.18 -3.54 -14.92
C GLN A 170 35.03 -3.25 -16.43
N ARG A 171 35.40 -4.24 -17.26
CA ARG A 171 35.32 -4.14 -18.72
C ARG A 171 33.89 -4.13 -19.25
N GLU A 172 33.03 -4.90 -18.64
CA GLU A 172 31.58 -4.91 -18.97
C GLU A 172 30.94 -3.57 -18.58
N ILE A 173 31.32 -2.98 -17.44
CA ILE A 173 30.87 -1.65 -17.02
C ILE A 173 31.29 -0.58 -18.01
N GLU A 174 32.54 -0.60 -18.46
CA GLU A 174 33.07 0.35 -19.47
C GLU A 174 32.28 0.24 -20.78
N VAL A 175 32.07 -0.98 -21.28
CA VAL A 175 31.28 -1.20 -22.50
C VAL A 175 29.84 -0.76 -22.31
N LEU A 176 29.21 -1.05 -21.17
CA LEU A 176 27.83 -0.66 -20.85
C LEU A 176 27.66 0.87 -20.85
N LYS A 177 28.59 1.61 -20.24
CA LYS A 177 28.61 3.09 -20.26
C LYS A 177 28.62 3.68 -21.67
N LEU A 178 29.41 3.06 -22.56
CA LEU A 178 29.51 3.52 -23.94
C LEU A 178 28.30 3.14 -24.80
N ILE A 179 27.65 2.00 -24.51
CA ILE A 179 26.35 1.65 -25.11
C ILE A 179 25.30 2.67 -24.71
N VAL A 180 25.27 3.08 -23.45
CA VAL A 180 24.33 4.11 -22.96
C VAL A 180 24.58 5.47 -23.57
N ALA A 181 25.85 5.78 -23.88
CA ALA A 181 26.26 6.96 -24.66
C ALA A 181 25.98 6.83 -26.17
N GLU A 182 25.16 5.83 -26.57
CA GLU A 182 24.72 5.57 -27.95
C GLU A 182 25.87 5.31 -28.95
N MET A 183 27.04 4.92 -28.49
CA MET A 183 28.19 4.62 -29.36
C MET A 183 27.99 3.28 -30.08
N SER A 184 28.36 3.24 -31.36
CA SER A 184 28.39 2.01 -32.16
C SER A 184 29.48 1.04 -31.70
N GLY A 185 29.36 -0.24 -32.06
CA GLY A 185 30.34 -1.24 -31.69
C GLY A 185 31.77 -0.92 -32.19
N THR A 186 31.92 -0.26 -33.35
CA THR A 186 33.20 0.22 -33.93
C THR A 186 33.77 1.37 -33.11
N GLU A 187 32.98 2.37 -32.75
CA GLU A 187 33.41 3.49 -31.91
C GLU A 187 33.83 3.04 -30.51
N ILE A 188 33.08 2.06 -29.93
CA ILE A 188 33.47 1.44 -28.65
C ILE A 188 34.82 0.72 -28.77
N ALA A 189 35.00 -0.04 -29.85
CA ALA A 189 36.23 -0.77 -30.10
C ALA A 189 37.44 0.17 -30.19
N GLU A 190 37.34 1.26 -30.95
CA GLU A 190 38.36 2.30 -31.06
C GLU A 190 38.63 2.96 -29.71
N LYS A 191 37.61 3.37 -28.99
CA LYS A 191 37.73 4.07 -27.70
C LYS A 191 38.38 3.22 -26.61
N LEU A 192 38.07 1.91 -26.63
CA LEU A 192 38.60 0.96 -25.65
C LEU A 192 39.87 0.22 -26.11
N PHE A 193 40.37 0.51 -27.31
CA PHE A 193 41.57 -0.13 -27.91
C PHE A 193 41.44 -1.67 -27.98
N ILE A 194 40.27 -2.18 -28.42
CA ILE A 194 39.97 -3.60 -28.59
C ILE A 194 39.38 -3.86 -29.98
N SER A 195 39.26 -5.13 -30.37
CA SER A 195 38.63 -5.46 -31.64
C SER A 195 37.09 -5.31 -31.58
N PRO A 196 36.40 -5.00 -32.68
CA PRO A 196 34.94 -5.01 -32.72
C PRO A 196 34.33 -6.35 -32.29
N SER A 197 34.98 -7.47 -32.61
CA SER A 197 34.54 -8.81 -32.17
C SER A 197 34.61 -8.98 -30.66
N THR A 198 35.58 -8.35 -29.98
CA THR A 198 35.68 -8.34 -28.52
C THR A 198 34.54 -7.52 -27.90
N VAL A 199 34.16 -6.39 -28.51
CA VAL A 199 33.01 -5.60 -28.07
C VAL A 199 31.71 -6.44 -28.16
N GLU A 200 31.49 -7.14 -29.26
CA GLU A 200 30.34 -8.01 -29.42
C GLU A 200 30.29 -9.15 -28.38
N THR A 201 31.46 -9.67 -28.01
CA THR A 201 31.55 -10.67 -26.93
C THR A 201 31.11 -10.08 -25.58
N HIS A 202 31.59 -8.86 -25.24
CA HIS A 202 31.18 -8.17 -24.02
C HIS A 202 29.69 -7.82 -24.05
N ARG A 203 29.14 -7.37 -25.19
CA ARG A 203 27.70 -7.12 -25.37
C ARG A 203 26.87 -8.38 -25.10
N LYS A 204 27.26 -9.51 -25.69
CA LYS A 204 26.61 -10.80 -25.50
C LYS A 204 26.63 -11.20 -24.02
N HIS A 205 27.74 -11.05 -23.33
CA HIS A 205 27.82 -11.34 -21.89
C HIS A 205 26.96 -10.38 -21.07
N LEU A 206 26.90 -9.09 -21.41
CA LEU A 206 26.00 -8.12 -20.76
C LEU A 206 24.53 -8.55 -20.91
N PHE A 207 24.08 -8.90 -22.14
CA PHE A 207 22.73 -9.38 -22.35
C PHE A 207 22.43 -10.64 -21.56
N GLN A 208 23.36 -11.60 -21.50
CA GLN A 208 23.18 -12.84 -20.74
C GLN A 208 23.17 -12.62 -19.23
N LYS A 209 24.13 -11.84 -18.72
CA LYS A 209 24.27 -11.60 -17.28
C LYS A 209 23.12 -10.77 -16.73
N ILE A 210 22.69 -9.73 -17.47
CA ILE A 210 21.60 -8.82 -17.08
C ILE A 210 20.24 -9.44 -17.36
N GLY A 211 20.15 -10.44 -18.26
CA GLY A 211 18.88 -11.10 -18.58
C GLY A 211 17.96 -10.28 -19.49
N VAL A 212 18.51 -9.35 -20.30
CA VAL A 212 17.74 -8.49 -21.20
C VAL A 212 18.02 -8.81 -22.67
N ASN A 213 17.04 -8.51 -23.56
CA ASN A 213 17.12 -8.86 -24.97
C ASN A 213 17.28 -7.65 -25.90
N SER A 214 17.48 -6.44 -25.34
CA SER A 214 17.59 -5.20 -26.12
C SER A 214 18.52 -4.19 -25.48
N SER A 215 19.10 -3.30 -26.30
CA SER A 215 19.93 -2.20 -25.80
C SER A 215 19.14 -1.27 -24.85
N VAL A 216 17.84 -1.09 -25.08
CA VAL A 216 16.96 -0.35 -24.16
C VAL A 216 16.93 -1.01 -22.77
N GLY A 217 16.94 -2.34 -22.71
CA GLY A 217 17.04 -3.08 -21.45
C GLY A 217 18.35 -2.81 -20.70
N LEU A 218 19.48 -2.73 -21.45
CA LEU A 218 20.78 -2.37 -20.87
C LEU A 218 20.80 -0.93 -20.33
N VAL A 219 20.19 0.03 -21.05
CA VAL A 219 20.06 1.42 -20.60
C VAL A 219 19.26 1.51 -19.32
N LYS A 220 18.07 0.87 -19.26
CA LYS A 220 17.24 0.82 -18.05
C LYS A 220 18.01 0.24 -16.86
N PHE A 221 18.76 -0.86 -17.07
CA PHE A 221 19.60 -1.45 -16.05
C PHE A 221 20.66 -0.46 -15.53
N ALA A 222 21.39 0.20 -16.46
CA ALA A 222 22.45 1.14 -16.09
C ALA A 222 21.93 2.32 -15.24
N ILE A 223 20.77 2.87 -15.59
CA ILE A 223 20.10 3.94 -14.82
C ILE A 223 19.69 3.41 -13.45
N LYS A 224 19.00 2.27 -13.39
CA LYS A 224 18.47 1.68 -12.16
C LYS A 224 19.55 1.38 -11.12
N PHE A 225 20.73 0.93 -11.57
CA PHE A 225 21.85 0.56 -10.70
C PHE A 225 22.90 1.66 -10.52
N GLY A 226 22.61 2.89 -10.96
CA GLY A 226 23.50 4.03 -10.76
C GLY A 226 24.88 3.87 -11.43
N ILE A 227 24.94 3.15 -12.57
CA ILE A 227 26.18 2.97 -13.34
C ILE A 227 26.52 4.24 -14.13
N ILE A 228 25.47 5.05 -14.37
CA ILE A 228 25.55 6.35 -15.05
C ILE A 228 24.73 7.37 -14.27
#